data_5674a943ce858e0e3b7638da62dc0046
#
_entry.id   5674a943ce858e0e3b7638da62dc0046
#
_cell.length_a   1.000
_cell.length_b   1.000
_cell.length_c   1.000
_cell.angle_alpha   90.00
_cell.angle_beta   90.00
_cell.angle_gamma   90.00
#
_symmetry.space_group_name_H-M   'P 1'
#
loop_
_entity.id
_entity.type
_entity.pdbx_description
1 polymer ?
#
loop_
_entity_poly.entity_id
_entity_poly.type
_entity_poly.pdbx_seq_one_letter_code
_entity_poly.pdbx_strand_id
1 'polypeptide(L)'
;MKTFVEPRHVETQVFDWGRIQWLSEPRVTGARSITAGVVTLDPGHGHQRHNHPGVEEVLYVLEGEGMQMVDLGVEERRTVRAGMMIHIPADIYHETINTGDRPMKLLAVYSPPGPEALLRSLSGCRIEPPQEE
;
A
#
# COMPACT_ATOMS: atom_id res chain seq x y z
N MET A 1 -21.79 6.60 2.46
CA MET A 1 -20.64 5.77 2.02
C MET A 1 -20.75 5.49 0.54
N LYS A 2 -19.60 5.43 -0.15
CA LYS A 2 -19.57 5.23 -1.60
C LYS A 2 -19.39 3.75 -1.94
N THR A 3 -20.04 3.30 -3.01
CA THR A 3 -19.82 1.97 -3.58
C THR A 3 -18.89 2.07 -4.79
N PHE A 4 -19.03 3.14 -5.59
CA PHE A 4 -18.19 3.41 -6.76
C PHE A 4 -17.25 4.56 -6.41
N VAL A 5 -15.95 4.31 -6.47
CA VAL A 5 -14.94 5.25 -5.98
C VAL A 5 -13.90 5.53 -7.06
N GLU A 6 -13.65 6.81 -7.32
CA GLU A 6 -12.58 7.27 -8.19
C GLU A 6 -11.49 7.93 -7.34
N PRO A 7 -10.24 7.99 -7.84
CA PRO A 7 -9.15 8.61 -7.09
C PRO A 7 -9.44 10.03 -6.59
N ARG A 8 -10.18 10.82 -7.36
CA ARG A 8 -10.53 12.21 -7.00
C ARG A 8 -11.46 12.30 -5.79
N HIS A 9 -12.11 11.19 -5.42
CA HIS A 9 -13.05 11.15 -4.30
C HIS A 9 -12.37 10.97 -2.94
N VAL A 10 -11.09 10.62 -2.93
CA VAL A 10 -10.40 10.24 -1.70
C VAL A 10 -9.18 11.11 -1.47
N GLU A 11 -8.77 11.18 -0.20
CA GLU A 11 -7.53 11.85 0.16
C GLU A 11 -6.33 11.06 -0.34
N THR A 12 -5.19 11.75 -0.49
CA THR A 12 -3.90 11.12 -0.78
C THR A 12 -3.02 11.25 0.45
N GLN A 13 -2.48 10.12 0.90
CA GLN A 13 -1.44 10.09 1.92
C GLN A 13 -0.09 10.22 1.21
N VAL A 14 0.65 11.27 1.50
CA VAL A 14 1.93 11.57 0.85
C VAL A 14 3.07 11.34 1.85
N PHE A 15 4.06 10.56 1.43
CA PHE A 15 5.24 10.19 2.20
C PHE A 15 6.51 10.53 1.41
N ASP A 16 7.67 10.46 2.04
CA ASP A 16 8.96 10.68 1.37
C ASP A 16 9.22 9.67 0.24
N TRP A 17 8.66 8.48 0.36
CA TRP A 17 8.89 7.38 -0.56
C TRP A 17 7.81 7.22 -1.64
N GLY A 18 6.73 7.99 -1.56
CA GLY A 18 5.63 7.89 -2.51
C GLY A 18 4.30 8.30 -1.90
N ARG A 19 3.22 7.68 -2.37
CA ARG A 19 1.88 8.06 -1.91
C ARG A 19 0.93 6.88 -1.95
N ILE A 20 -0.16 7.01 -1.20
CA ILE A 20 -1.22 5.99 -1.15
C ILE A 20 -2.57 6.69 -1.25
N GLN A 21 -3.47 6.11 -2.05
CA GLN A 21 -4.89 6.46 -2.06
C GLN A 21 -5.69 5.23 -1.67
N TRP A 22 -6.37 5.31 -0.53
CA TRP A 22 -7.24 4.23 -0.06
C TRP A 22 -8.62 4.41 -0.69
N LEU A 23 -8.86 3.66 -1.75
CA LEU A 23 -10.13 3.75 -2.49
C LEU A 23 -11.25 3.06 -1.73
N SER A 24 -10.94 2.04 -0.94
CA SER A 24 -11.90 1.41 -0.05
C SER A 24 -11.32 1.30 1.35
N GLU A 25 -11.93 1.96 2.28
CA GLU A 25 -11.61 1.90 3.71
C GLU A 25 -12.89 2.22 4.48
N PRO A 26 -12.94 1.98 5.80
CA PRO A 26 -14.16 2.24 6.58
C PRO A 26 -14.74 3.66 6.38
N ARG A 27 -13.87 4.68 6.25
CA ARG A 27 -14.28 6.08 6.10
C ARG A 27 -14.85 6.41 4.72
N VAL A 28 -14.58 5.58 3.72
CA VAL A 28 -14.98 5.84 2.32
C VAL A 28 -16.15 4.96 1.91
N THR A 29 -16.00 3.66 2.06
CA THR A 29 -16.99 2.67 1.59
C THR A 29 -17.79 2.02 2.71
N GLY A 30 -17.37 2.21 3.96
CA GLY A 30 -17.94 1.48 5.08
C GLY A 30 -17.44 0.04 5.17
N ALA A 31 -16.34 -0.27 4.50
CA ALA A 31 -15.77 -1.61 4.52
C ALA A 31 -15.43 -2.05 5.94
N ARG A 32 -15.75 -3.30 6.29
CA ARG A 32 -15.56 -3.84 7.63
C ARG A 32 -14.42 -4.85 7.71
N SER A 33 -14.15 -5.54 6.61
CA SER A 33 -13.22 -6.69 6.62
C SER A 33 -11.94 -6.42 5.85
N ILE A 34 -11.92 -5.42 5.01
CA ILE A 34 -10.77 -5.11 4.16
C ILE A 34 -10.56 -3.60 4.04
N THR A 35 -9.31 -3.22 3.74
CA THR A 35 -9.00 -1.96 3.08
C THR A 35 -8.28 -2.26 1.78
N ALA A 36 -8.53 -1.45 0.76
CA ALA A 36 -7.88 -1.59 -0.53
C ALA A 36 -7.50 -0.22 -1.08
N GLY A 37 -6.27 -0.13 -1.55
CA GLY A 37 -5.76 1.13 -2.07
C GLY A 37 -4.66 0.94 -3.09
N VAL A 38 -4.29 2.04 -3.73
CA VAL A 38 -3.20 2.07 -4.69
C VAL A 38 -2.01 2.79 -4.07
N VAL A 39 -0.90 2.07 -4.01
CA VAL A 39 0.40 2.57 -3.54
C VAL A 39 1.22 2.93 -4.76
N THR A 40 1.80 4.14 -4.76
CA THR A 40 2.74 4.55 -5.78
C THR A 40 4.08 4.81 -5.11
N LEU A 41 5.11 4.07 -5.51
CA LEU A 41 6.47 4.24 -5.02
C LEU A 41 7.28 5.06 -6.02
N ASP A 42 7.96 6.08 -5.54
CA ASP A 42 8.86 6.88 -6.37
C ASP A 42 10.10 6.06 -6.77
N PRO A 43 10.72 6.36 -7.92
CA PRO A 43 11.93 5.63 -8.33
C PRO A 43 13.01 5.68 -7.25
N GLY A 44 13.60 4.52 -6.96
CA GLY A 44 14.66 4.38 -5.96
C GLY A 44 14.18 4.38 -4.51
N HIS A 45 12.88 4.48 -4.27
CA HIS A 45 12.31 4.56 -2.93
C HIS A 45 11.38 3.38 -2.66
N GLY A 46 11.07 3.19 -1.39
CA GLY A 46 10.14 2.17 -0.98
C GLY A 46 9.76 2.30 0.47
N HIS A 47 8.78 1.52 0.87
CA HIS A 47 8.36 1.43 2.25
C HIS A 47 9.30 0.46 2.97
N GLN A 48 10.09 0.98 3.92
CA GLN A 48 11.12 0.21 4.62
C GLN A 48 10.52 -0.98 5.37
N ARG A 49 11.40 -1.89 5.78
CA ARG A 49 11.05 -3.12 6.50
C ARG A 49 10.09 -2.84 7.65
N HIS A 50 8.93 -3.45 7.60
CA HIS A 50 7.85 -3.26 8.58
C HIS A 50 6.95 -4.49 8.58
N ASN A 51 6.05 -4.55 9.56
CA ASN A 51 4.99 -5.56 9.58
C ASN A 51 3.66 -4.91 9.99
N HIS A 52 2.59 -5.67 9.82
CA HIS A 52 1.26 -5.27 10.25
C HIS A 52 0.72 -6.34 11.21
N PRO A 53 0.87 -6.14 12.54
CA PRO A 53 0.41 -7.13 13.51
C PRO A 53 -1.08 -7.44 13.35
N GLY A 54 -1.40 -8.73 13.23
CA GLY A 54 -2.77 -9.19 13.09
C GLY A 54 -3.44 -8.92 11.75
N VAL A 55 -2.71 -8.40 10.77
CA VAL A 55 -3.26 -8.00 9.47
C VAL A 55 -2.57 -8.76 8.35
N GLU A 56 -3.37 -9.43 7.53
CA GLU A 56 -2.92 -10.11 6.32
C GLU A 56 -2.95 -9.12 5.16
N GLU A 57 -1.99 -9.25 4.24
CA GLU A 57 -1.85 -8.33 3.12
C GLU A 57 -1.67 -9.07 1.81
N VAL A 58 -2.26 -8.51 0.75
CA VAL A 58 -1.96 -8.91 -0.62
C VAL A 58 -1.51 -7.66 -1.37
N LEU A 59 -0.41 -7.80 -2.12
CA LEU A 59 0.06 -6.78 -3.05
C LEU A 59 -0.03 -7.33 -4.47
N TYR A 60 -0.55 -6.53 -5.38
CA TYR A 60 -0.56 -6.86 -6.80
C TYR A 60 0.14 -5.73 -7.56
N VAL A 61 1.18 -6.07 -8.32
CA VAL A 61 1.95 -5.07 -9.07
C VAL A 61 1.16 -4.67 -10.31
N LEU A 62 0.74 -3.41 -10.36
CA LEU A 62 -0.02 -2.85 -11.48
C LEU A 62 0.90 -2.32 -12.57
N GLU A 63 1.98 -1.63 -12.18
CA GLU A 63 2.93 -1.00 -13.11
C GLU A 63 4.32 -1.00 -12.48
N GLY A 64 5.34 -1.10 -13.34
CA GLY A 64 6.72 -0.99 -12.93
C GLY A 64 7.32 -2.29 -12.45
N GLU A 65 8.52 -2.19 -11.87
CA GLU A 65 9.20 -3.33 -11.27
C GLU A 65 9.96 -2.89 -10.04
N GLY A 66 10.21 -3.83 -9.16
CA GLY A 66 10.90 -3.55 -7.93
C GLY A 66 11.43 -4.82 -7.28
N MET A 67 11.91 -4.65 -6.05
CA MET A 67 12.36 -5.75 -5.22
C MET A 67 11.39 -5.90 -4.06
N GLN A 68 10.92 -7.12 -3.83
CA GLN A 68 10.09 -7.46 -2.68
C GLN A 68 10.87 -8.37 -1.74
N MET A 69 10.88 -8.02 -0.46
CA MET A 69 11.41 -8.86 0.60
C MET A 69 10.25 -9.34 1.47
N VAL A 70 10.28 -10.64 1.82
CA VAL A 70 9.34 -11.24 2.78
C VAL A 70 10.16 -12.12 3.72
N ASP A 71 9.99 -11.95 5.03
CA ASP A 71 10.74 -12.67 6.06
C ASP A 71 9.86 -13.75 6.71
N LEU A 72 9.93 -14.96 6.18
CA LEU A 72 9.23 -16.14 6.72
C LEU A 72 10.17 -17.00 7.58
N GLY A 73 11.10 -16.35 8.30
CA GLY A 73 12.16 -17.00 9.07
C GLY A 73 13.53 -16.84 8.42
N VAL A 74 13.53 -16.65 7.10
CA VAL A 74 14.68 -16.25 6.30
C VAL A 74 14.16 -15.17 5.36
N GLU A 75 14.92 -14.07 5.23
CA GLU A 75 14.55 -13.02 4.28
C GLU A 75 14.70 -13.50 2.85
N GLU A 76 13.59 -13.57 2.14
CA GLU A 76 13.56 -13.88 0.71
C GLU A 76 13.37 -12.58 -0.06
N ARG A 77 14.23 -12.31 -1.04
CA ARG A 77 14.16 -11.14 -1.90
C ARG A 77 13.99 -11.59 -3.34
N ARG A 78 13.00 -11.00 -4.01
CA ARG A 78 12.71 -11.31 -5.40
C ARG A 78 12.42 -10.03 -6.17
N THR A 79 12.84 -10.01 -7.43
CA THR A 79 12.36 -9.01 -8.39
C THR A 79 10.90 -9.30 -8.68
N VAL A 80 10.07 -8.26 -8.59
CA VAL A 80 8.65 -8.34 -8.92
C VAL A 80 8.32 -7.32 -9.99
N ARG A 81 7.35 -7.66 -10.83
CA ARG A 81 6.95 -6.81 -11.96
C ARG A 81 5.45 -6.90 -12.18
N ALA A 82 4.94 -6.04 -13.05
CA ALA A 82 3.50 -5.96 -13.36
C ALA A 82 2.92 -7.35 -13.63
N GLY A 83 1.79 -7.64 -13.00
CA GLY A 83 1.10 -8.92 -13.09
C GLY A 83 1.43 -9.90 -11.97
N MET A 84 2.43 -9.61 -11.14
CA MET A 84 2.78 -10.49 -10.02
C MET A 84 2.02 -10.12 -8.76
N MET A 85 1.65 -11.15 -7.99
CA MET A 85 0.99 -11.00 -6.71
C MET A 85 1.89 -11.50 -5.59
N ILE A 86 1.92 -10.76 -4.49
CA ILE A 86 2.64 -11.14 -3.27
C ILE A 86 1.63 -11.29 -2.15
N HIS A 87 1.64 -12.43 -1.49
CA HIS A 87 0.84 -12.67 -0.29
C HIS A 87 1.73 -12.56 0.93
N ILE A 88 1.34 -11.71 1.87
CA ILE A 88 2.10 -11.47 3.10
C ILE A 88 1.21 -11.87 4.29
N PRO A 89 1.56 -12.98 4.97
CA PRO A 89 0.83 -13.40 6.16
C PRO A 89 0.87 -12.33 7.26
N ALA A 90 -0.07 -12.41 8.19
CA ALA A 90 -0.09 -11.51 9.33
C ALA A 90 1.23 -11.59 10.10
N ASP A 91 1.66 -10.45 10.65
CA ASP A 91 2.84 -10.29 11.49
C ASP A 91 4.19 -10.39 10.76
N ILE A 92 4.20 -10.77 9.49
CA ILE A 92 5.44 -11.01 8.75
C ILE A 92 6.05 -9.70 8.28
N TYR A 93 7.35 -9.52 8.60
CA TYR A 93 8.12 -8.37 8.13
C TYR A 93 8.34 -8.44 6.63
N HIS A 94 8.21 -7.32 5.98
CA HIS A 94 8.35 -7.21 4.54
C HIS A 94 8.79 -5.81 4.13
N GLU A 95 9.19 -5.68 2.86
CA GLU A 95 9.68 -4.42 2.31
C GLU A 95 9.51 -4.45 0.80
N THR A 96 9.05 -3.34 0.23
CA THR A 96 8.93 -3.18 -1.21
C THR A 96 9.73 -1.95 -1.63
N ILE A 97 10.64 -2.12 -2.57
CA ILE A 97 11.47 -1.02 -3.09
C ILE A 97 11.31 -0.94 -4.60
N ASN A 98 11.05 0.26 -5.10
CA ASN A 98 11.04 0.53 -6.54
C ASN A 98 12.49 0.63 -7.01
N THR A 99 12.94 -0.34 -7.78
CA THR A 99 14.30 -0.40 -8.33
C THR A 99 14.38 0.13 -9.76
N GLY A 100 13.25 0.57 -10.32
CA GLY A 100 13.20 1.11 -11.66
C GLY A 100 13.42 2.62 -11.70
N ASP A 101 13.23 3.18 -12.89
CA ASP A 101 13.38 4.61 -13.16
C ASP A 101 12.03 5.31 -13.35
N ARG A 102 10.93 4.61 -13.13
CA ARG A 102 9.55 5.12 -13.24
C ARG A 102 8.79 4.78 -11.97
N PRO A 103 7.68 5.48 -11.69
CA PRO A 103 6.83 5.12 -10.55
C PRO A 103 6.37 3.66 -10.63
N MET A 104 6.37 3.00 -9.49
CA MET A 104 5.85 1.63 -9.34
C MET A 104 4.51 1.70 -8.65
N LYS A 105 3.49 1.07 -9.23
CA LYS A 105 2.14 1.06 -8.66
C LYS A 105 1.74 -0.33 -8.24
N LEU A 106 1.18 -0.42 -7.04
CA LEU A 106 0.68 -1.67 -6.47
C LEU A 106 -0.73 -1.46 -5.95
N LEU A 107 -1.58 -2.46 -6.15
CA LEU A 107 -2.82 -2.58 -5.40
C LEU A 107 -2.47 -3.27 -4.08
N ALA A 108 -2.82 -2.63 -2.97
CA ALA A 108 -2.64 -3.20 -1.63
C ALA A 108 -3.99 -3.49 -1.01
N VAL A 109 -4.18 -4.71 -0.52
CA VAL A 109 -5.39 -5.13 0.19
C VAL A 109 -4.97 -5.65 1.55
N TYR A 110 -5.58 -5.10 2.60
CA TYR A 110 -5.36 -5.51 3.99
C TYR A 110 -6.63 -6.09 4.58
N SER A 111 -6.48 -7.10 5.41
CA SER A 111 -7.57 -7.70 6.18
C SER A 111 -7.07 -8.05 7.59
N PRO A 112 -7.70 -7.53 8.65
CA PRO A 112 -8.74 -6.51 8.69
C PRO A 112 -8.21 -5.11 8.37
N PRO A 113 -9.09 -4.10 8.32
CA PRO A 113 -8.66 -2.70 8.25
C PRO A 113 -7.80 -2.30 9.46
N GLY A 114 -7.02 -1.24 9.30
CA GLY A 114 -6.18 -0.69 10.36
C GLY A 114 -4.94 0.00 9.85
N PRO A 115 -4.15 -0.61 8.93
CA PRO A 115 -2.92 0.03 8.46
C PRO A 115 -3.13 1.41 7.84
N GLU A 116 -4.24 1.64 7.16
CA GLU A 116 -4.56 2.94 6.56
C GLU A 116 -4.64 4.05 7.63
N ALA A 117 -5.26 3.75 8.78
CA ALA A 117 -5.39 4.71 9.87
C ALA A 117 -4.05 4.95 10.56
N LEU A 118 -3.26 3.90 10.75
CA LEU A 118 -1.94 4.00 11.34
C LEU A 118 -1.01 4.84 10.48
N LEU A 119 -0.98 4.58 9.17
CA LEU A 119 -0.18 5.35 8.23
C LEU A 119 -0.59 6.82 8.21
N ARG A 120 -1.89 7.09 8.25
CA ARG A 120 -2.42 8.47 8.30
C ARG A 120 -1.90 9.24 9.51
N SER A 121 -1.67 8.55 10.62
CA SER A 121 -1.24 9.18 11.88
C SER A 121 0.27 9.40 11.98
N LEU A 122 1.06 8.88 11.04
CA LEU A 122 2.52 9.03 11.08
C LEU A 122 2.92 10.49 10.86
N SER A 123 3.95 10.95 11.59
CA SER A 123 4.44 12.32 11.45
C SER A 123 4.96 12.63 10.06
N GLY A 124 5.45 11.61 9.33
CA GLY A 124 5.93 11.76 7.96
C GLY A 124 4.81 11.75 6.91
N CYS A 125 3.56 11.60 7.31
CA CYS A 125 2.43 11.58 6.40
C CYS A 125 1.83 12.99 6.26
N ARG A 126 1.73 13.45 5.01
CA ARG A 126 1.00 14.66 4.66
C ARG A 126 -0.27 14.27 3.92
N ILE A 127 -1.38 14.87 4.28
CA ILE A 127 -2.67 14.58 3.65
C ILE A 127 -2.97 15.64 2.60
N GLU A 128 -3.20 15.19 1.37
CA GLU A 128 -3.81 16.01 0.33
C GLU A 128 -5.30 15.67 0.29
N PRO A 129 -6.18 16.67 0.47
CA PRO A 129 -7.62 16.40 0.53
C PRO A 129 -8.17 15.93 -0.82
N PRO A 130 -9.36 15.33 -0.82
CA PRO A 130 -10.03 14.98 -2.07
C PRO A 130 -10.20 16.21 -2.97
N GLN A 131 -10.09 16.00 -4.28
CA GLN A 131 -10.28 17.06 -5.26
C GLN A 131 -11.77 17.37 -5.46
N GLU A 132 -12.62 16.41 -5.15
CA GLU A 132 -14.06 16.51 -5.32
C GLU A 132 -14.77 16.05 -4.07
N GLU A 133 -15.75 16.83 -3.68
CA GLU A 133 -16.57 16.55 -2.51
C GLU A 133 -17.68 15.54 -2.78
#